data_4a43934808e2e515d3ffcbd6258e7e2f
#
_entry.id   4a43934808e2e515d3ffcbd6258e7e2f
#
_cell.length_a   1.000
_cell.length_b   1.000
_cell.length_c   1.000
_cell.angle_alpha   90.00
_cell.angle_beta   90.00
_cell.angle_gamma   90.00
#
_symmetry.space_group_name_H-M   'P 1'
#
loop_
_entity.id
_entity.type
_entity.pdbx_description
1 polymer ?
#
loop_
_entity_poly.entity_id
_entity_poly.type
_entity_poly.pdbx_seq_one_letter_code
_entity_poly.pdbx_strand_id
1 'polypeptide(L)'
;MAIPDRRAAAALLASFRPPDWHVRHVTGVAEVAAFLAARLAAKGIAIDRGLVEAAALLHDLDRLLPDDDPLQALGHGEAGGRWLLQHGHGELARAVAAHSVTRLTDEDRYHRWAAGATREERIVAYADKRCGQQLEPMASRFADWGRRYPEFAPGLAVARPRANRLEREVCDAAGVRPDEIRRLRWVADAWPPQTEQVA
;
A
#
# COMPACT_ATOMS: atom_id res chain seq x y z
N MET A 1 -3.21 8.45 19.83
CA MET A 1 -2.03 9.31 19.54
C MET A 1 -2.26 9.95 18.18
N ALA A 2 -1.58 11.04 17.86
CA ALA A 2 -1.75 11.69 16.56
C ALA A 2 -1.16 10.81 15.45
N ILE A 3 -1.79 10.83 14.28
CA ILE A 3 -1.26 10.20 13.06
C ILE A 3 0.12 10.80 12.77
N PRO A 4 1.18 9.98 12.56
CA PRO A 4 2.48 10.51 12.22
C PRO A 4 2.41 11.23 10.87
N ASP A 5 3.05 12.38 10.77
CA ASP A 5 3.22 13.02 9.47
C ASP A 5 4.15 12.18 8.57
N ARG A 6 4.23 12.55 7.29
CA ARG A 6 5.06 11.83 6.30
C ARG A 6 6.52 11.71 6.74
N ARG A 7 7.07 12.74 7.40
CA ARG A 7 8.47 12.74 7.87
C ARG A 7 8.66 11.77 9.03
N ALA A 8 7.74 11.76 9.99
CA ALA A 8 7.77 10.84 11.11
C ALA A 8 7.58 9.38 10.66
N ALA A 9 6.67 9.13 9.71
CA ALA A 9 6.49 7.80 9.11
C ALA A 9 7.74 7.33 8.35
N ALA A 10 8.39 8.22 7.59
CA ALA A 10 9.65 7.90 6.91
C ALA A 10 10.80 7.64 7.89
N ALA A 11 10.88 8.40 9.00
CA ALA A 11 11.87 8.17 10.05
C ALA A 11 11.66 6.82 10.75
N LEU A 12 10.40 6.47 11.01
CA LEU A 12 10.04 5.16 11.57
C LEU A 12 10.45 4.04 10.62
N LEU A 13 10.13 4.15 9.33
CA LEU A 13 10.55 3.18 8.31
C LEU A 13 12.08 3.04 8.28
N ALA A 14 12.81 4.14 8.27
CA ALA A 14 14.28 4.16 8.23
C ALA A 14 14.92 3.47 9.44
N SER A 15 14.26 3.46 10.61
CA SER A 15 14.77 2.78 11.80
C SER A 15 14.90 1.26 11.64
N PHE A 16 14.15 0.67 10.69
CA PHE A 16 14.25 -0.74 10.31
C PHE A 16 15.38 -1.03 9.31
N ARG A 17 16.10 0.00 8.82
CA ARG A 17 17.16 -0.13 7.81
C ARG A 17 16.68 -0.88 6.56
N PRO A 18 15.59 -0.46 5.92
CA PRO A 18 15.02 -1.16 4.79
C PRO A 18 16.01 -1.23 3.61
N PRO A 19 16.00 -2.32 2.84
CA PRO A 19 16.78 -2.38 1.61
C PRO A 19 16.21 -1.44 0.54
N ASP A 20 17.03 -1.03 -0.42
CA ASP A 20 16.67 -0.04 -1.46
C ASP A 20 15.42 -0.40 -2.24
N TRP A 21 15.22 -1.68 -2.56
CA TRP A 21 14.01 -2.11 -3.28
C TRP A 21 12.73 -1.87 -2.47
N HIS A 22 12.81 -1.99 -1.14
CA HIS A 22 11.69 -1.75 -0.24
C HIS A 22 11.39 -0.25 -0.18
N VAL A 23 12.42 0.59 0.04
CA VAL A 23 12.28 2.04 0.04
C VAL A 23 11.66 2.53 -1.26
N ARG A 24 12.15 2.03 -2.40
CA ARG A 24 11.63 2.36 -3.72
C ARG A 24 10.14 2.01 -3.85
N HIS A 25 9.77 0.80 -3.45
CA HIS A 25 8.39 0.35 -3.50
C HIS A 25 7.46 1.22 -2.66
N VAL A 26 7.73 1.36 -1.36
CA VAL A 26 6.84 2.08 -0.45
C VAL A 26 6.77 3.58 -0.77
N THR A 27 7.87 4.18 -1.27
CA THR A 27 7.87 5.56 -1.75
C THR A 27 6.95 5.69 -2.97
N GLY A 28 7.06 4.80 -3.95
CA GLY A 28 6.19 4.80 -5.12
C GLY A 28 4.72 4.65 -4.74
N VAL A 29 4.42 3.74 -3.82
CA VAL A 29 3.05 3.55 -3.30
C VAL A 29 2.55 4.82 -2.60
N ALA A 30 3.39 5.46 -1.77
CA ALA A 30 3.02 6.69 -1.06
C ALA A 30 2.74 7.85 -2.02
N GLU A 31 3.52 8.01 -3.10
CA GLU A 31 3.29 9.05 -4.10
C GLU A 31 1.98 8.84 -4.87
N VAL A 32 1.66 7.61 -5.26
CA VAL A 32 0.36 7.29 -5.89
C VAL A 32 -0.79 7.57 -4.93
N ALA A 33 -0.65 7.15 -3.67
CA ALA A 33 -1.66 7.34 -2.65
C ALA A 33 -1.89 8.84 -2.35
N ALA A 34 -0.82 9.63 -2.21
CA ALA A 34 -0.87 11.07 -2.00
C ALA A 34 -1.54 11.80 -3.18
N PHE A 35 -1.22 11.41 -4.43
CA PHE A 35 -1.87 11.95 -5.62
C PHE A 35 -3.39 11.71 -5.60
N LEU A 36 -3.82 10.48 -5.33
CA LEU A 36 -5.24 10.14 -5.28
C LEU A 36 -5.97 10.88 -4.15
N ALA A 37 -5.37 10.95 -2.97
CA ALA A 37 -5.92 11.69 -1.84
C ALA A 37 -6.04 13.20 -2.13
N ALA A 38 -5.04 13.79 -2.80
CA ALA A 38 -5.10 15.18 -3.23
C ALA A 38 -6.22 15.43 -4.25
N ARG A 39 -6.46 14.50 -5.18
CA ARG A 39 -7.57 14.58 -6.16
C ARG A 39 -8.93 14.53 -5.48
N LEU A 40 -9.10 13.66 -4.48
CA LEU A 40 -10.34 13.62 -3.68
C LEU A 40 -10.57 14.92 -2.92
N ALA A 41 -9.54 15.42 -2.23
CA ALA A 41 -9.60 16.66 -1.47
C ALA A 41 -9.96 17.85 -2.39
N ALA A 42 -9.38 17.94 -3.60
CA ALA A 42 -9.69 18.97 -4.57
C ALA A 42 -11.16 18.94 -5.07
N LYS A 43 -11.82 17.78 -4.96
CA LYS A 43 -13.26 17.61 -5.24
C LYS A 43 -14.15 17.84 -4.01
N GLY A 44 -13.59 18.29 -2.88
CA GLY A 44 -14.33 18.48 -1.64
C GLY A 44 -14.71 17.17 -0.92
N ILE A 45 -14.13 16.05 -1.31
CA ILE A 45 -14.39 14.75 -0.68
C ILE A 45 -13.50 14.63 0.55
N ALA A 46 -14.09 14.39 1.71
CA ALA A 46 -13.36 14.22 2.97
C ALA A 46 -12.40 13.03 2.89
N ILE A 47 -11.14 13.27 3.20
CA ILE A 47 -10.05 12.30 3.20
C ILE A 47 -8.95 12.74 4.19
N ASP A 48 -8.47 11.82 5.01
CA ASP A 48 -7.29 12.07 5.84
C ASP A 48 -6.01 11.78 5.03
N ARG A 49 -5.44 12.85 4.46
CA ARG A 49 -4.23 12.77 3.65
C ARG A 49 -3.02 12.29 4.45
N GLY A 50 -2.92 12.72 5.73
CA GLY A 50 -1.84 12.30 6.62
C GLY A 50 -1.86 10.79 6.86
N LEU A 51 -3.06 10.25 7.16
CA LEU A 51 -3.26 8.80 7.32
C LEU A 51 -2.89 8.05 6.04
N VAL A 52 -3.35 8.51 4.88
CA VAL A 52 -3.06 7.87 3.59
C VAL A 52 -1.55 7.80 3.33
N GLU A 53 -0.84 8.92 3.49
CA GLU A 53 0.60 9.00 3.21
C GLU A 53 1.42 8.14 4.20
N ALA A 54 1.11 8.23 5.50
CA ALA A 54 1.80 7.45 6.52
C ALA A 54 1.54 5.95 6.38
N ALA A 55 0.28 5.56 6.17
CA ALA A 55 -0.08 4.16 5.96
C ALA A 55 0.56 3.59 4.68
N ALA A 56 0.63 4.37 3.60
CA ALA A 56 1.28 3.95 2.37
C ALA A 56 2.80 3.76 2.52
N LEU A 57 3.49 4.61 3.29
CA LEU A 57 4.91 4.42 3.60
C LEU A 57 5.19 3.19 4.46
N LEU A 58 4.25 2.81 5.33
CA LEU A 58 4.43 1.76 6.32
C LEU A 58 3.69 0.47 5.99
N HIS A 59 3.04 0.37 4.80
CA HIS A 59 2.15 -0.75 4.50
C HIS A 59 2.85 -2.12 4.50
N ASP A 60 4.10 -2.17 4.07
CA ASP A 60 4.94 -3.37 3.98
C ASP A 60 5.91 -3.52 5.17
N LEU A 61 5.63 -2.84 6.32
CA LEU A 61 6.52 -2.85 7.49
C LEU A 61 6.78 -4.26 8.02
N ASP A 62 5.82 -5.17 7.93
CA ASP A 62 5.96 -6.57 8.35
C ASP A 62 7.07 -7.32 7.61
N ARG A 63 7.42 -6.91 6.38
CA ARG A 63 8.55 -7.48 5.61
C ARG A 63 9.92 -7.10 6.18
N LEU A 64 9.96 -6.19 7.14
CA LEU A 64 11.18 -5.73 7.81
C LEU A 64 11.29 -6.30 9.23
N LEU A 65 10.27 -7.00 9.72
CA LEU A 65 10.33 -7.72 10.99
C LEU A 65 11.21 -8.98 10.82
N PRO A 66 11.87 -9.42 11.90
CA PRO A 66 12.59 -10.70 11.89
C PRO A 66 11.69 -11.87 11.45
N ASP A 67 12.26 -12.87 10.79
CA ASP A 67 11.51 -14.04 10.32
C ASP A 67 10.90 -14.85 11.48
N ASP A 68 11.52 -14.80 12.65
CA ASP A 68 11.07 -15.44 13.88
C ASP A 68 10.16 -14.57 14.75
N ASP A 69 9.81 -13.37 14.29
CA ASP A 69 8.86 -12.51 15.01
C ASP A 69 7.48 -13.19 15.08
N PRO A 70 6.89 -13.34 16.29
CA PRO A 70 5.58 -13.99 16.44
C PRO A 70 4.46 -13.36 15.58
N LEU A 71 4.58 -12.11 15.21
CA LEU A 71 3.60 -11.42 14.36
C LEU A 71 3.57 -11.97 12.93
N GLN A 72 4.66 -12.59 12.44
CA GLN A 72 4.71 -13.19 11.10
C GLN A 72 3.65 -14.28 10.91
N ALA A 73 3.24 -14.95 11.98
CA ALA A 73 2.16 -15.94 11.94
C ALA A 73 0.78 -15.35 11.55
N LEU A 74 0.60 -14.04 11.66
CA LEU A 74 -0.64 -13.36 11.25
C LEU A 74 -0.72 -13.18 9.72
N GLY A 75 0.40 -13.33 9.02
CA GLY A 75 0.52 -13.14 7.59
C GLY A 75 0.66 -11.68 7.17
N HIS A 76 1.01 -11.50 5.89
CA HIS A 76 1.35 -10.23 5.29
C HIS A 76 0.22 -9.18 5.39
N GLY A 77 0.59 -7.99 5.82
CA GLY A 77 -0.28 -6.87 6.12
C GLY A 77 -0.89 -6.92 7.52
N GLU A 78 -1.43 -8.06 7.96
CA GLU A 78 -1.97 -8.20 9.32
C GLU A 78 -0.87 -8.07 10.38
N ALA A 79 0.30 -8.64 10.13
CA ALA A 79 1.47 -8.52 11.01
C ALA A 79 1.89 -7.05 11.16
N GLY A 80 2.00 -6.31 10.05
CA GLY A 80 2.32 -4.88 10.06
C GLY A 80 1.28 -4.03 10.80
N GLY A 81 0.00 -4.27 10.54
CA GLY A 81 -1.09 -3.60 11.24
C GLY A 81 -1.07 -3.87 12.75
N ARG A 82 -0.80 -5.10 13.16
CA ARG A 82 -0.69 -5.48 14.58
C ARG A 82 0.52 -4.82 15.22
N TRP A 83 1.66 -4.81 14.53
CA TRP A 83 2.87 -4.14 15.02
C TRP A 83 2.59 -2.65 15.28
N LEU A 84 1.99 -1.95 14.32
CA LEU A 84 1.63 -0.54 14.45
C LEU A 84 0.69 -0.28 15.64
N LEU A 85 -0.31 -1.13 15.83
CA LEU A 85 -1.22 -1.04 16.97
C LEU A 85 -0.47 -1.15 18.31
N GLN A 86 0.47 -2.10 18.43
CA GLN A 86 1.25 -2.32 19.65
C GLN A 86 2.24 -1.18 19.93
N HIS A 87 2.70 -0.46 18.87
CA HIS A 87 3.68 0.62 18.99
C HIS A 87 3.04 2.02 18.97
N GLY A 88 1.72 2.11 19.17
CA GLY A 88 1.04 3.37 19.34
C GLY A 88 0.65 4.11 18.06
N HIS A 89 0.62 3.40 16.93
CA HIS A 89 0.18 3.90 15.63
C HIS A 89 -1.11 3.20 15.17
N GLY A 90 -2.04 2.98 16.11
CA GLY A 90 -3.26 2.22 15.87
C GLY A 90 -4.16 2.78 14.78
N GLU A 91 -4.11 4.08 14.54
CA GLU A 91 -4.86 4.76 13.48
C GLU A 91 -4.49 4.25 12.08
N LEU A 92 -3.22 3.83 11.87
CA LEU A 92 -2.73 3.29 10.61
C LEU A 92 -3.04 1.79 10.44
N ALA A 93 -3.29 1.09 11.54
CA ALA A 93 -3.32 -0.37 11.59
C ALA A 93 -4.30 -0.99 10.58
N ARG A 94 -5.49 -0.41 10.42
CA ARG A 94 -6.51 -0.93 9.49
C ARG A 94 -6.10 -0.78 8.03
N ALA A 95 -5.57 0.38 7.64
CA ALA A 95 -5.14 0.62 6.27
C ALA A 95 -3.94 -0.27 5.89
N VAL A 96 -3.00 -0.44 6.82
CA VAL A 96 -1.86 -1.34 6.64
C VAL A 96 -2.31 -2.80 6.60
N ALA A 97 -3.13 -3.28 7.54
CA ALA A 97 -3.61 -4.66 7.51
C ALA A 97 -4.42 -5.01 6.26
N ALA A 98 -5.10 -4.03 5.65
CA ALA A 98 -6.02 -4.26 4.54
C ALA A 98 -5.37 -4.21 3.14
N HIS A 99 -4.11 -3.72 3.02
CA HIS A 99 -3.53 -3.45 1.71
C HIS A 99 -3.25 -4.71 0.87
N SER A 100 -2.89 -5.82 1.51
CA SER A 100 -2.40 -7.02 0.83
C SER A 100 -3.39 -7.61 -0.18
N VAL A 101 -2.87 -8.14 -1.31
CA VAL A 101 -3.66 -8.86 -2.31
C VAL A 101 -4.33 -10.10 -1.72
N THR A 102 -3.77 -10.71 -0.69
CA THR A 102 -4.35 -11.87 0.00
C THR A 102 -5.70 -11.56 0.64
N ARG A 103 -5.97 -10.29 0.99
CA ARG A 103 -7.30 -9.84 1.42
C ARG A 103 -8.37 -10.06 0.36
N LEU A 104 -7.98 -9.95 -0.91
CA LEU A 104 -8.88 -10.10 -2.04
C LEU A 104 -9.08 -11.55 -2.48
N THR A 105 -8.27 -12.49 -1.98
CA THR A 105 -8.39 -13.92 -2.34
C THR A 105 -9.44 -14.66 -1.52
N ASP A 106 -9.63 -14.25 -0.27
CA ASP A 106 -10.58 -14.87 0.67
C ASP A 106 -11.96 -14.18 0.57
N GLU A 107 -13.02 -14.97 0.45
CA GLU A 107 -14.39 -14.48 0.25
C GLU A 107 -14.86 -13.65 1.44
N ASP A 108 -14.79 -14.23 2.62
CA ASP A 108 -15.32 -13.63 3.83
C ASP A 108 -14.51 -12.40 4.28
N ARG A 109 -13.17 -12.47 4.17
CA ARG A 109 -12.30 -11.34 4.50
C ARG A 109 -12.54 -10.17 3.55
N TYR A 110 -12.71 -10.47 2.25
CA TYR A 110 -13.02 -9.45 1.25
C TYR A 110 -14.35 -8.77 1.53
N HIS A 111 -15.43 -9.54 1.74
CA HIS A 111 -16.76 -8.97 1.94
C HIS A 111 -16.84 -8.14 3.22
N ARG A 112 -16.28 -8.63 4.33
CA ARG A 112 -16.22 -7.84 5.58
C ARG A 112 -15.46 -6.54 5.40
N TRP A 113 -14.32 -6.58 4.71
CA TRP A 113 -13.56 -5.36 4.43
C TRP A 113 -14.32 -4.44 3.48
N ALA A 114 -14.80 -4.93 2.36
CA ALA A 114 -15.46 -4.13 1.33
C ALA A 114 -16.70 -3.40 1.87
N ALA A 115 -17.44 -4.01 2.81
CA ALA A 115 -18.61 -3.41 3.44
C ALA A 115 -18.29 -2.22 4.36
N GLY A 116 -17.10 -2.20 4.97
CA GLY A 116 -16.72 -1.19 5.97
C GLY A 116 -15.39 -0.47 5.70
N ALA A 117 -14.77 -0.68 4.53
CA ALA A 117 -13.50 -0.04 4.20
C ALA A 117 -13.65 1.46 4.03
N THR A 118 -12.75 2.22 4.65
CA THR A 118 -12.66 3.67 4.46
C THR A 118 -12.05 4.00 3.09
N ARG A 119 -12.10 5.27 2.70
CA ARG A 119 -11.45 5.74 1.47
C ARG A 119 -9.93 5.60 1.55
N GLU A 120 -9.39 5.89 2.72
CA GLU A 120 -7.96 5.77 3.01
C GLU A 120 -7.48 4.33 2.82
N GLU A 121 -8.18 3.35 3.40
CA GLU A 121 -7.89 1.93 3.23
C GLU A 121 -7.93 1.50 1.75
N ARG A 122 -8.95 1.95 0.99
CA ARG A 122 -9.07 1.64 -0.44
C ARG A 122 -7.95 2.25 -1.27
N ILE A 123 -7.53 3.49 -0.96
CA ILE A 123 -6.45 4.17 -1.67
C ILE A 123 -5.13 3.44 -1.43
N VAL A 124 -4.78 3.12 -0.19
CA VAL A 124 -3.54 2.40 0.14
C VAL A 124 -3.52 1.03 -0.54
N ALA A 125 -4.61 0.27 -0.42
CA ALA A 125 -4.73 -1.05 -1.05
C ALA A 125 -4.64 -0.98 -2.59
N TYR A 126 -5.17 0.07 -3.21
CA TYR A 126 -5.07 0.27 -4.66
C TYR A 126 -3.67 0.71 -5.09
N ALA A 127 -3.08 1.69 -4.39
CA ALA A 127 -1.78 2.23 -4.71
C ALA A 127 -0.69 1.15 -4.71
N ASP A 128 -0.69 0.25 -3.72
CA ASP A 128 0.20 -0.92 -3.68
C ASP A 128 0.10 -1.75 -4.98
N LYS A 129 -1.11 -1.98 -5.49
CA LYS A 129 -1.31 -2.77 -6.71
C LYS A 129 -0.92 -2.06 -7.99
N ARG A 130 -0.55 -0.79 -7.91
CA ARG A 130 -0.09 0.03 -9.06
C ARG A 130 1.41 0.25 -9.08
N CYS A 131 2.11 -0.09 -8.00
CA CYS A 131 3.54 0.11 -7.88
C CYS A 131 4.25 -1.20 -7.52
N GLY A 132 5.22 -1.60 -8.34
CA GLY A 132 6.24 -2.58 -8.02
C GLY A 132 7.54 -1.84 -7.73
N GLN A 133 8.57 -2.11 -8.53
CA GLN A 133 9.76 -1.28 -8.59
C GLN A 133 9.60 -0.08 -9.56
N GLN A 134 8.46 -0.01 -10.21
CA GLN A 134 8.01 1.06 -11.09
C GLN A 134 6.47 1.08 -11.09
N LEU A 135 5.89 2.16 -11.65
CA LEU A 135 4.45 2.22 -11.85
C LEU A 135 4.02 1.27 -12.96
N GLU A 136 3.03 0.45 -12.67
CA GLU A 136 2.56 -0.60 -13.57
C GLU A 136 1.03 -0.60 -13.70
N PRO A 137 0.49 -1.05 -14.85
CA PRO A 137 -0.91 -1.42 -14.93
C PRO A 137 -1.23 -2.56 -13.95
N MET A 138 -2.43 -2.57 -13.40
CA MET A 138 -2.89 -3.66 -12.52
C MET A 138 -2.73 -5.04 -13.16
N ALA A 139 -3.03 -5.15 -14.47
CA ALA A 139 -2.89 -6.40 -15.21
C ALA A 139 -1.45 -6.93 -15.19
N SER A 140 -0.45 -6.04 -15.32
CA SER A 140 0.97 -6.41 -15.28
C SER A 140 1.38 -6.90 -13.89
N ARG A 141 0.90 -6.25 -12.82
CA ARG A 141 1.14 -6.68 -11.44
C ARG A 141 0.61 -8.10 -11.18
N PHE A 142 -0.63 -8.37 -11.59
CA PHE A 142 -1.21 -9.70 -11.43
C PHE A 142 -0.48 -10.77 -12.28
N ALA A 143 -0.05 -10.43 -13.49
CA ALA A 143 0.76 -11.33 -14.31
C ALA A 143 2.13 -11.62 -13.66
N ASP A 144 2.76 -10.61 -13.08
CA ASP A 144 4.03 -10.76 -12.37
C ASP A 144 3.90 -11.64 -11.12
N TRP A 145 2.88 -11.43 -10.31
CA TRP A 145 2.59 -12.29 -9.16
C TRP A 145 2.32 -13.74 -9.57
N GLY A 146 1.56 -13.97 -10.65
CA GLY A 146 1.31 -15.33 -11.14
C GLY A 146 2.56 -16.05 -11.64
N ARG A 147 3.56 -15.30 -12.18
CA ARG A 147 4.85 -15.88 -12.55
C ARG A 147 5.74 -16.20 -11.36
N ARG A 148 5.77 -15.28 -10.35
CA ARG A 148 6.62 -15.43 -9.16
C ARG A 148 6.08 -16.41 -8.15
N TYR A 149 4.78 -16.57 -8.10
CA TYR A 149 4.07 -17.36 -7.09
C TYR A 149 2.97 -18.20 -7.74
N PRO A 150 3.34 -19.19 -8.60
CA PRO A 150 2.35 -19.99 -9.35
C PRO A 150 1.39 -20.76 -8.45
N GLU A 151 1.79 -21.09 -7.22
CA GLU A 151 0.96 -21.75 -6.22
C GLU A 151 -0.25 -20.89 -5.79
N PHE A 152 -0.15 -19.57 -5.91
CA PHE A 152 -1.25 -18.65 -5.61
C PHE A 152 -2.16 -18.33 -6.80
N ALA A 153 -1.92 -18.93 -7.98
CA ALA A 153 -2.69 -18.65 -9.19
C ALA A 153 -4.22 -18.75 -9.01
N PRO A 154 -4.78 -19.76 -8.30
CA PRO A 154 -6.23 -19.82 -8.05
C PRO A 154 -6.73 -18.62 -7.24
N GLY A 155 -6.02 -18.24 -6.20
CA GLY A 155 -6.35 -17.06 -5.38
C GLY A 155 -6.26 -15.76 -6.17
N LEU A 156 -5.23 -15.61 -7.00
CA LEU A 156 -5.07 -14.44 -7.88
C LEU A 156 -6.20 -14.31 -8.90
N ALA A 157 -6.72 -15.43 -9.41
CA ALA A 157 -7.88 -15.44 -10.30
C ALA A 157 -9.14 -14.88 -9.62
N VAL A 158 -9.35 -15.21 -8.35
CA VAL A 158 -10.44 -14.65 -7.51
C VAL A 158 -10.19 -13.17 -7.18
N ALA A 159 -8.95 -12.81 -6.82
CA ALA A 159 -8.60 -11.45 -6.41
C ALA A 159 -8.67 -10.44 -7.57
N ARG A 160 -8.37 -10.85 -8.81
CA ARG A 160 -8.28 -9.94 -9.95
C ARG A 160 -9.57 -9.15 -10.24
N PRO A 161 -10.77 -9.76 -10.35
CA PRO A 161 -11.99 -8.98 -10.57
C PRO A 161 -12.31 -8.03 -9.39
N ARG A 162 -11.95 -8.41 -8.15
CA ARG A 162 -12.10 -7.57 -6.96
C ARG A 162 -11.14 -6.37 -6.99
N ALA A 163 -9.89 -6.59 -7.40
CA ALA A 163 -8.92 -5.53 -7.60
C ALA A 163 -9.35 -4.56 -8.72
N ASN A 164 -9.90 -5.06 -9.82
CA ASN A 164 -10.43 -4.22 -10.89
C ASN A 164 -11.65 -3.39 -10.42
N ARG A 165 -12.47 -3.92 -9.51
CA ARG A 165 -13.55 -3.15 -8.89
C ARG A 165 -12.96 -2.04 -8.03
N LEU A 166 -11.98 -2.35 -7.18
CA LEU A 166 -11.29 -1.37 -6.34
C LEU A 166 -10.66 -0.25 -7.19
N GLU A 167 -10.02 -0.59 -8.32
CA GLU A 167 -9.46 0.39 -9.27
C GLU A 167 -10.54 1.36 -9.76
N ARG A 168 -11.70 0.84 -10.20
CA ARG A 168 -12.81 1.69 -10.65
C ARG A 168 -13.30 2.60 -9.53
N GLU A 169 -13.59 2.04 -8.35
CA GLU A 169 -14.09 2.80 -7.20
C GLU A 169 -13.15 3.96 -6.81
N VAL A 170 -11.84 3.70 -6.74
CA VAL A 170 -10.86 4.71 -6.35
C VAL A 170 -10.64 5.74 -7.46
N CYS A 171 -10.50 5.29 -8.71
CA CYS A 171 -10.27 6.19 -9.84
C CYS A 171 -11.47 7.08 -10.14
N ASP A 172 -12.69 6.54 -10.12
CA ASP A 172 -13.92 7.30 -10.34
C ASP A 172 -14.11 8.35 -9.25
N ALA A 173 -13.91 7.98 -7.99
CA ALA A 173 -13.99 8.92 -6.87
C ALA A 173 -12.96 10.06 -7.03
N ALA A 174 -11.71 9.74 -7.36
CA ALA A 174 -10.65 10.72 -7.58
C ALA A 174 -10.82 11.53 -8.87
N GLY A 175 -11.65 11.08 -9.81
CA GLY A 175 -11.81 11.68 -11.13
C GLY A 175 -10.55 11.57 -11.99
N VAL A 176 -9.92 10.39 -11.96
CA VAL A 176 -8.72 10.08 -12.75
C VAL A 176 -8.94 8.78 -13.53
N ARG A 177 -8.25 8.65 -14.64
CA ARG A 177 -8.21 7.37 -15.35
C ARG A 177 -7.02 6.54 -14.89
N PRO A 178 -7.12 5.19 -14.88
CA PRO A 178 -6.01 4.32 -14.47
C PRO A 178 -4.70 4.56 -15.24
N ASP A 179 -4.77 4.97 -16.52
CA ASP A 179 -3.59 5.25 -17.33
C ASP A 179 -2.88 6.56 -16.93
N GLU A 180 -3.57 7.48 -16.29
CA GLU A 180 -2.95 8.71 -15.76
C GLU A 180 -1.97 8.39 -14.64
N ILE A 181 -2.28 7.41 -13.78
CA ILE A 181 -1.38 6.98 -12.70
C ILE A 181 -0.05 6.49 -13.26
N ARG A 182 -0.07 5.73 -14.36
CA ARG A 182 1.15 5.25 -15.02
C ARG A 182 2.07 6.38 -15.48
N ARG A 183 1.54 7.60 -15.67
CA ARG A 183 2.28 8.76 -16.16
C ARG A 183 2.84 9.65 -15.06
N LEU A 184 2.69 9.27 -13.79
CA LEU A 184 3.22 10.04 -12.65
C LEU A 184 4.76 9.93 -12.60
N ARG A 185 5.44 10.67 -13.48
CA ARG A 185 6.91 10.58 -13.65
C ARG A 185 7.67 11.02 -12.41
N TRP A 186 7.13 11.99 -11.65
CA TRP A 186 7.76 12.44 -10.39
C TRP A 186 7.87 11.36 -9.31
N VAL A 187 7.19 10.23 -9.45
CA VAL A 187 7.34 9.10 -8.54
C VAL A 187 8.77 8.58 -8.53
N ALA A 188 9.43 8.56 -9.70
CA ALA A 188 10.83 8.19 -9.78
C ALA A 188 11.76 9.25 -9.14
N ASP A 189 11.37 10.52 -9.21
CA ASP A 189 12.16 11.63 -8.65
C ASP A 189 11.99 11.75 -7.12
N ALA A 190 10.91 11.18 -6.57
CA ALA A 190 10.65 11.16 -5.13
C ALA A 190 11.50 10.13 -4.37
N TRP A 191 12.16 9.22 -5.07
CA TRP A 191 13.03 8.25 -4.41
C TRP A 191 14.24 8.93 -3.81
N PRO A 192 14.59 8.63 -2.55
CA PRO A 192 15.79 9.19 -1.95
C PRO A 192 17.00 8.86 -2.84
N PRO A 193 17.94 9.78 -3.01
CA PRO A 193 19.19 9.48 -3.68
C PRO A 193 19.82 8.25 -3.02
N GLN A 194 20.39 7.36 -3.82
CA GLN A 194 21.19 6.27 -3.28
C GLN A 194 22.23 6.90 -2.35
N THR A 195 22.14 6.63 -1.06
CA THR A 195 23.21 6.98 -0.14
C THR A 195 24.41 6.16 -0.60
N GLU A 196 25.40 6.83 -1.20
CA GLU A 196 26.71 6.22 -1.39
C GLU A 196 27.09 5.60 -0.06
N GLN A 197 27.22 4.27 -0.05
CA GLN A 197 27.85 3.58 1.05
C GLN A 197 29.29 4.09 1.09
N VAL A 198 29.52 5.06 1.96
CA VAL A 198 30.87 5.40 2.34
C VAL A 198 31.44 4.17 3.00
N ALA A 199 32.37 3.53 2.32
CA ALA A 199 33.13 2.38 2.73
C ALA A 199 33.94 2.63 4.01
#